data_00ba12012e97f56ebc5567eb21b74ccb
#
_entry.id   00ba12012e97f56ebc5567eb21b74ccb
#
_cell.length_a   1.000
_cell.length_b   1.000
_cell.length_c   1.000
_cell.angle_alpha   90.00
_cell.angle_beta   90.00
_cell.angle_gamma   90.00
#
_symmetry.space_group_name_H-M   'P 1'
#
loop_
_entity.id
_entity.type
_entity.pdbx_description
1 polymer ?
#
loop_
_entity_poly.entity_id
_entity_poly.type
_entity_poly.pdbx_seq_one_letter_code
_entity_poly.pdbx_strand_id
1 'polypeptide(L)'
;MFFVQAQRTILLEIGDFLDKFKYAFDNKRYHTWNYYLRNTFGEKVFKVSINAGFTCPNIDGSLGYGGCTYCSKEGSGDFAGNPKDNLISQFYNIKEMMLKKWPHAKYIGYFQAYTNTYAPLEVLKEKYETILELEDVIGLSISTRPDCLPDDIVEYLSELNKRTNLWVELGLQTIHDSTSKIINRGHDYKTFVEGVEKLKSKNIKVVVHIINGLPGEDYNMMMETAKAVGKMGVDGIKIHLLHVIKDTPMEKMLQNGMLTLMEQDEYINLVCDQLEILPETMIIHRLTGDGKRDELVGPIWSLKKWEILNQIDDTLKARNSYQGCKFV
;
A
#
# COMPACT_ATOMS: atom_id res chain seq x y z
N MET A 1 16.64 -36.65 20.35
CA MET A 1 17.56 -36.63 19.22
C MET A 1 16.90 -36.02 17.94
N PHE A 2 15.73 -36.45 17.50
CA PHE A 2 15.00 -35.88 16.36
C PHE A 2 14.70 -34.38 16.41
N PHE A 3 14.32 -33.84 17.59
CA PHE A 3 13.99 -32.41 17.75
C PHE A 3 15.20 -31.49 17.57
N VAL A 4 16.36 -31.87 18.08
CA VAL A 4 17.61 -31.09 17.96
C VAL A 4 18.12 -31.10 16.53
N GLN A 5 17.93 -32.21 15.82
CA GLN A 5 18.35 -32.35 14.41
C GLN A 5 17.45 -31.52 13.48
N ALA A 6 16.13 -31.50 13.73
CA ALA A 6 15.19 -30.65 13.01
C ALA A 6 15.47 -29.15 13.22
N GLN A 7 15.75 -28.71 14.47
CA GLN A 7 16.13 -27.34 14.74
C GLN A 7 17.44 -26.93 14.08
N ARG A 8 18.43 -27.84 14.03
CA ARG A 8 19.72 -27.57 13.37
C ARG A 8 19.59 -27.47 11.85
N THR A 9 18.73 -28.29 11.23
CA THR A 9 18.42 -28.21 9.79
C THR A 9 17.71 -26.92 9.44
N ILE A 10 16.72 -26.52 10.25
CA ILE A 10 16.00 -25.23 10.06
C ILE A 10 16.96 -24.04 10.19
N LEU A 11 17.88 -24.05 11.15
CA LEU A 11 18.86 -22.97 11.33
C LEU A 11 19.87 -22.89 10.17
N LEU A 12 20.27 -24.04 9.59
CA LEU A 12 21.14 -24.09 8.41
C LEU A 12 20.41 -23.59 7.16
N GLU A 13 19.17 -24.01 6.95
CA GLU A 13 18.34 -23.52 5.83
C GLU A 13 18.07 -22.01 5.90
N ILE A 14 17.87 -21.47 7.11
CA ILE A 14 17.73 -20.03 7.33
C ILE A 14 19.06 -19.32 7.08
N GLY A 15 20.18 -19.87 7.53
CA GLY A 15 21.51 -19.32 7.29
C GLY A 15 21.83 -19.22 5.79
N ASP A 16 21.68 -20.31 5.06
CA ASP A 16 21.89 -20.37 3.60
C ASP A 16 20.97 -19.42 2.81
N PHE A 17 19.77 -19.17 3.34
CA PHE A 17 18.83 -18.23 2.73
C PHE A 17 19.20 -16.77 3.02
N LEU A 18 19.57 -16.42 4.25
CA LEU A 18 19.99 -15.06 4.65
C LEU A 18 21.24 -14.61 3.91
N ASP A 19 22.09 -15.54 3.48
CA ASP A 19 23.23 -15.26 2.60
C ASP A 19 22.79 -14.84 1.18
N LYS A 20 21.59 -15.23 0.75
CA LYS A 20 21.01 -14.90 -0.57
C LYS A 20 20.11 -13.69 -0.54
N PHE A 21 19.41 -13.43 0.57
CA PHE A 21 18.44 -12.35 0.70
C PHE A 21 18.67 -11.52 1.98
N LYS A 22 19.16 -10.31 1.82
CA LYS A 22 19.67 -9.45 2.91
C LYS A 22 18.57 -8.74 3.71
N TYR A 23 17.34 -8.68 3.24
CA TYR A 23 16.28 -7.83 3.78
C TYR A 23 15.27 -8.60 4.64
N ALA A 24 15.75 -9.57 5.44
CA ALA A 24 14.90 -10.33 6.34
C ALA A 24 15.59 -10.58 7.69
N PHE A 25 14.81 -10.63 8.79
CA PHE A 25 15.23 -11.14 10.11
C PHE A 25 14.64 -12.52 10.40
N ASP A 26 13.74 -12.97 9.54
CA ASP A 26 12.90 -14.16 9.71
C ASP A 26 12.83 -14.96 8.41
N ASN A 27 11.81 -15.80 8.28
CA ASN A 27 11.60 -16.62 7.09
C ASN A 27 10.97 -15.88 5.90
N LYS A 28 10.76 -14.56 5.98
CA LYS A 28 10.20 -13.77 4.89
C LYS A 28 11.19 -13.67 3.74
N ARG A 29 10.71 -13.90 2.53
CA ARG A 29 11.50 -13.90 1.31
C ARG A 29 11.30 -12.65 0.47
N TYR A 30 10.92 -11.56 1.14
CA TYR A 30 10.74 -10.23 0.55
C TYR A 30 11.00 -9.14 1.58
N HIS A 31 11.41 -7.95 1.12
CA HIS A 31 11.77 -6.78 1.93
C HIS A 31 10.51 -6.19 2.58
N THR A 32 10.14 -6.67 3.75
CA THR A 32 8.93 -6.23 4.43
C THR A 32 9.04 -4.83 4.99
N TRP A 33 7.92 -4.10 5.03
CA TRP A 33 7.81 -2.83 5.74
C TRP A 33 8.24 -2.94 7.21
N ASN A 34 7.95 -4.06 7.88
CA ASN A 34 8.38 -4.29 9.26
C ASN A 34 9.91 -4.44 9.38
N TYR A 35 10.57 -5.10 8.42
CA TYR A 35 12.02 -5.17 8.38
C TYR A 35 12.62 -3.77 8.23
N TYR A 36 12.16 -3.01 7.24
CA TYR A 36 12.62 -1.63 7.02
C TYR A 36 12.50 -0.77 8.29
N LEU A 37 11.33 -0.76 8.93
CA LEU A 37 11.09 0.04 10.13
C LEU A 37 12.01 -0.36 11.28
N ARG A 38 12.13 -1.65 11.57
CA ARG A 38 13.00 -2.14 12.64
C ARG A 38 14.48 -1.86 12.38
N ASN A 39 14.91 -2.03 11.13
CA ASN A 39 16.30 -1.75 10.75
C ASN A 39 16.62 -0.26 10.78
N THR A 40 15.65 0.61 10.49
CA THR A 40 15.85 2.07 10.45
C THR A 40 15.73 2.70 11.84
N PHE A 41 14.77 2.27 12.65
CA PHE A 41 14.42 2.92 13.92
C PHE A 41 14.78 2.11 15.16
N GLY A 42 15.18 0.85 15.02
CA GLY A 42 15.55 -0.03 16.13
C GLY A 42 14.38 -0.52 16.98
N GLU A 43 13.17 -0.02 16.75
CA GLU A 43 11.99 -0.29 17.56
C GLU A 43 10.73 -0.55 16.72
N LYS A 44 9.62 -0.89 17.37
CA LYS A 44 8.35 -1.10 16.69
C LYS A 44 7.75 0.23 16.26
N VAL A 45 7.33 0.31 14.99
CA VAL A 45 6.64 1.48 14.43
C VAL A 45 5.31 1.06 13.84
N PHE A 46 4.26 1.85 14.06
CA PHE A 46 2.93 1.64 13.51
C PHE A 46 2.50 2.82 12.65
N LYS A 47 1.74 2.54 11.56
CA LYS A 47 0.94 3.56 10.89
C LYS A 47 -0.37 3.74 11.64
N VAL A 48 -0.69 5.00 11.98
CA VAL A 48 -1.98 5.42 12.54
C VAL A 48 -2.78 6.03 11.41
N SER A 49 -3.81 5.31 10.94
CA SER A 49 -4.63 5.73 9.80
C SER A 49 -5.61 6.83 10.18
N ILE A 50 -5.50 7.98 9.54
CA ILE A 50 -6.22 9.22 9.83
C ILE A 50 -7.12 9.56 8.65
N ASN A 51 -8.35 9.99 8.94
CA ASN A 51 -9.25 10.64 8.00
C ASN A 51 -9.28 12.14 8.29
N ALA A 52 -8.57 12.91 7.47
CA ALA A 52 -8.44 14.35 7.65
C ALA A 52 -9.59 15.17 7.02
N GLY A 53 -10.65 14.51 6.53
CA GLY A 53 -11.81 15.15 5.93
C GLY A 53 -11.54 15.77 4.55
N PHE A 54 -10.53 15.30 3.85
CA PHE A 54 -10.28 15.68 2.45
C PHE A 54 -11.31 15.03 1.52
N THR A 55 -11.39 15.53 0.29
CA THR A 55 -12.20 14.96 -0.79
C THR A 55 -11.30 14.44 -1.92
N CYS A 56 -11.90 14.15 -3.07
CA CYS A 56 -11.19 13.69 -4.25
C CYS A 56 -11.75 14.41 -5.48
N PRO A 57 -10.91 14.93 -6.41
CA PRO A 57 -11.39 15.62 -7.61
C PRO A 57 -12.21 14.72 -8.54
N ASN A 58 -12.10 13.40 -8.39
CA ASN A 58 -12.93 12.42 -9.10
C ASN A 58 -14.32 12.18 -8.46
N ILE A 59 -14.62 12.86 -7.35
CA ILE A 59 -15.89 12.76 -6.61
C ILE A 59 -16.63 14.09 -6.61
N ASP A 60 -15.93 15.21 -6.39
CA ASP A 60 -16.52 16.54 -6.18
C ASP A 60 -16.88 17.29 -7.46
N GLY A 61 -16.62 16.71 -8.62
CA GLY A 61 -16.94 17.28 -9.93
C GLY A 61 -15.80 18.07 -10.58
N SER A 62 -14.66 18.24 -9.93
CA SER A 62 -13.51 18.97 -10.50
C SER A 62 -12.89 18.23 -11.70
N LEU A 63 -12.80 16.89 -11.63
CA LEU A 63 -12.41 16.02 -12.75
C LEU A 63 -13.55 15.09 -13.16
N GLY A 64 -14.37 14.65 -12.22
CA GLY A 64 -15.45 13.71 -12.45
C GLY A 64 -16.35 13.55 -11.25
N TYR A 65 -17.40 12.74 -11.42
CA TYR A 65 -18.34 12.39 -10.35
C TYR A 65 -18.29 10.91 -10.05
N GLY A 66 -18.67 10.56 -8.82
CA GLY A 66 -18.85 9.18 -8.39
C GLY A 66 -17.58 8.42 -8.00
N GLY A 67 -16.40 8.98 -8.22
CA GLY A 67 -15.12 8.36 -7.85
C GLY A 67 -14.73 7.16 -8.72
N CYS A 68 -13.70 6.44 -8.28
CA CYS A 68 -13.30 5.18 -8.90
C CYS A 68 -14.35 4.10 -8.62
N THR A 69 -14.59 3.20 -9.58
CA THR A 69 -15.65 2.19 -9.51
C THR A 69 -15.53 1.21 -8.34
N TYR A 70 -14.34 1.05 -7.79
CA TYR A 70 -14.02 0.17 -6.67
C TYR A 70 -13.95 0.88 -5.31
N CYS A 71 -13.93 2.22 -5.28
CA CYS A 71 -13.88 2.96 -4.00
C CYS A 71 -15.18 2.84 -3.23
N SER A 72 -15.08 2.56 -1.93
CA SER A 72 -16.19 2.71 -1.00
C SER A 72 -16.57 4.19 -0.80
N LYS A 73 -17.66 4.43 -0.09
CA LYS A 73 -18.08 5.79 0.30
C LYS A 73 -17.08 6.49 1.22
N GLU A 74 -16.17 5.73 1.84
CA GLU A 74 -15.11 6.23 2.73
C GLU A 74 -13.80 6.54 1.97
N GLY A 75 -13.79 6.48 0.64
CA GLY A 75 -12.66 6.86 -0.19
C GLY A 75 -11.36 6.11 0.12
N SER A 76 -11.40 4.77 0.26
CA SER A 76 -10.30 3.91 0.70
C SER A 76 -9.86 4.14 2.16
N GLY A 77 -10.66 4.87 2.94
CA GLY A 77 -10.43 5.15 4.36
C GLY A 77 -11.21 4.25 5.32
N ASP A 78 -11.64 3.06 4.89
CA ASP A 78 -12.53 2.16 5.63
C ASP A 78 -12.05 1.81 7.05
N PHE A 79 -10.75 1.89 7.30
CA PHE A 79 -10.11 1.65 8.60
C PHE A 79 -9.40 2.90 9.15
N ALA A 80 -9.65 4.07 8.58
CA ALA A 80 -9.16 5.33 9.11
C ALA A 80 -10.04 5.81 10.30
N GLY A 81 -9.53 6.79 11.02
CA GLY A 81 -10.28 7.42 12.11
C GLY A 81 -11.61 8.02 11.62
N ASN A 82 -12.54 8.23 12.55
CA ASN A 82 -13.82 8.84 12.24
C ASN A 82 -13.63 10.31 11.80
N PRO A 83 -14.07 10.73 10.60
CA PRO A 83 -13.89 12.10 10.11
C PRO A 83 -14.63 13.17 10.93
N LYS A 84 -15.54 12.78 11.81
CA LYS A 84 -16.24 13.70 12.74
C LYS A 84 -15.39 14.05 13.96
N ASP A 85 -14.38 13.21 14.27
CA ASP A 85 -13.46 13.46 15.37
C ASP A 85 -12.30 14.33 14.89
N ASN A 86 -11.75 15.18 15.76
CA ASN A 86 -10.55 15.92 15.44
C ASN A 86 -9.34 14.96 15.27
N LEU A 87 -8.31 15.39 14.55
CA LEU A 87 -7.15 14.55 14.19
C LEU A 87 -6.44 13.97 15.42
N ILE A 88 -6.30 14.75 16.48
CA ILE A 88 -5.64 14.34 17.72
C ILE A 88 -6.41 13.20 18.38
N SER A 89 -7.74 13.33 18.47
CA SER A 89 -8.61 12.28 19.02
C SER A 89 -8.55 11.00 18.20
N GLN A 90 -8.59 11.10 16.87
CA GLN A 90 -8.41 9.94 15.98
C GLN A 90 -7.07 9.23 16.24
N PHE A 91 -5.99 10.00 16.36
CA PHE A 91 -4.66 9.48 16.59
C PHE A 91 -4.59 8.72 17.93
N TYR A 92 -5.02 9.34 19.02
CA TYR A 92 -4.94 8.72 20.35
C TYR A 92 -5.85 7.50 20.49
N ASN A 93 -7.04 7.51 19.91
CA ASN A 93 -7.94 6.34 19.91
C ASN A 93 -7.27 5.12 19.29
N ILE A 94 -6.54 5.30 18.19
CA ILE A 94 -5.81 4.19 17.54
C ILE A 94 -4.54 3.85 18.32
N LYS A 95 -3.80 4.86 18.82
CA LYS A 95 -2.59 4.67 19.66
C LYS A 95 -2.92 3.81 20.88
N GLU A 96 -3.99 4.09 21.59
CA GLU A 96 -4.41 3.30 22.78
C GLU A 96 -4.69 1.84 22.46
N MET A 97 -5.33 1.53 21.34
CA MET A 97 -5.53 0.15 20.91
C MET A 97 -4.20 -0.57 20.63
N MET A 98 -3.21 0.13 20.07
CA MET A 98 -1.90 -0.42 19.76
C MET A 98 -1.05 -0.60 21.02
N LEU A 99 -1.10 0.33 21.98
CA LEU A 99 -0.36 0.30 23.25
C LEU A 99 -0.69 -0.92 24.08
N LYS A 100 -1.93 -1.43 24.04
CA LYS A 100 -2.34 -2.67 24.75
C LYS A 100 -1.49 -3.86 24.35
N LYS A 101 -1.04 -3.89 23.10
CA LYS A 101 -0.25 -4.99 22.52
C LYS A 101 1.25 -4.69 22.51
N TRP A 102 1.61 -3.41 22.37
CA TRP A 102 2.98 -2.93 22.20
C TRP A 102 3.19 -1.65 23.02
N PRO A 103 3.57 -1.77 24.32
CA PRO A 103 3.69 -0.64 25.23
C PRO A 103 4.72 0.43 24.80
N HIS A 104 5.73 0.00 24.05
CA HIS A 104 6.77 0.89 23.52
C HIS A 104 6.73 0.82 21.99
N ALA A 105 6.30 1.89 21.34
CA ALA A 105 6.27 1.99 19.90
C ALA A 105 6.34 3.45 19.45
N LYS A 106 6.85 3.67 18.24
CA LYS A 106 6.77 4.95 17.52
C LYS A 106 5.65 4.89 16.48
N TYR A 107 5.27 6.03 15.97
CA TYR A 107 4.11 6.15 15.09
C TYR A 107 4.44 6.95 13.83
N ILE A 108 3.80 6.56 12.72
CA ILE A 108 3.75 7.33 11.48
C ILE A 108 2.29 7.74 11.30
N GLY A 109 2.01 9.04 11.22
CA GLY A 109 0.69 9.54 10.87
C GLY A 109 0.38 9.20 9.42
N TYR A 110 -0.68 8.43 9.17
CA TYR A 110 -1.04 7.97 7.82
C TYR A 110 -2.35 8.62 7.37
N PHE A 111 -2.24 9.64 6.54
CA PHE A 111 -3.35 10.29 5.87
C PHE A 111 -3.82 9.39 4.72
N GLN A 112 -4.89 8.63 4.96
CA GLN A 112 -5.30 7.54 4.09
C GLN A 112 -6.53 7.86 3.24
N ALA A 113 -7.60 8.40 3.85
CA ALA A 113 -8.88 8.59 3.17
C ALA A 113 -8.80 9.65 2.06
N TYR A 114 -9.30 9.31 0.88
CA TYR A 114 -9.40 10.20 -0.28
C TYR A 114 -8.03 10.69 -0.82
N THR A 115 -7.95 12.00 -1.18
CA THR A 115 -6.78 12.61 -1.84
C THR A 115 -6.17 13.66 -0.91
N ASN A 116 -5.14 13.28 -0.17
CA ASN A 116 -4.65 14.05 0.97
C ASN A 116 -3.70 15.19 0.62
N THR A 117 -3.50 15.52 -0.67
CA THR A 117 -2.85 16.74 -1.15
C THR A 117 -3.85 17.65 -1.88
N TYR A 118 -5.14 17.29 -1.89
CA TYR A 118 -6.17 18.03 -2.61
C TYR A 118 -6.88 19.00 -1.66
N ALA A 119 -6.18 20.06 -1.29
CA ALA A 119 -6.67 21.18 -0.49
C ALA A 119 -5.69 22.37 -0.61
N PRO A 120 -6.08 23.60 -0.20
CA PRO A 120 -5.15 24.72 -0.09
C PRO A 120 -3.96 24.38 0.82
N LEU A 121 -2.77 24.88 0.44
CA LEU A 121 -1.50 24.57 1.11
C LEU A 121 -1.55 24.81 2.63
N GLU A 122 -2.18 25.92 3.08
CA GLU A 122 -2.26 26.24 4.51
C GLU A 122 -3.10 25.23 5.30
N VAL A 123 -4.15 24.68 4.67
CA VAL A 123 -4.96 23.59 5.27
C VAL A 123 -4.14 22.31 5.40
N LEU A 124 -3.30 21.99 4.40
CA LEU A 124 -2.41 20.84 4.45
C LEU A 124 -1.37 21.00 5.56
N LYS A 125 -0.73 22.18 5.64
CA LYS A 125 0.23 22.51 6.69
C LYS A 125 -0.37 22.31 8.07
N GLU A 126 -1.51 22.94 8.35
CA GLU A 126 -2.20 22.80 9.64
C GLU A 126 -2.40 21.33 10.02
N LYS A 127 -2.95 20.53 9.12
CA LYS A 127 -3.27 19.12 9.39
C LYS A 127 -2.05 18.26 9.58
N TYR A 128 -1.00 18.45 8.76
CA TYR A 128 0.22 17.64 8.85
C TYR A 128 1.04 18.00 10.07
N GLU A 129 1.19 19.31 10.38
CA GLU A 129 1.90 19.77 11.57
C GLU A 129 1.19 19.30 12.86
N THR A 130 -0.15 19.38 12.92
CA THR A 130 -0.94 18.86 14.06
C THR A 130 -0.56 17.42 14.41
N ILE A 131 -0.31 16.56 13.42
CA ILE A 131 0.07 15.17 13.67
C ILE A 131 1.56 15.03 13.98
N LEU A 132 2.41 15.82 13.34
CA LEU A 132 3.87 15.76 13.57
C LEU A 132 4.28 16.26 14.96
N GLU A 133 3.50 17.13 15.57
CA GLU A 133 3.73 17.65 16.92
C GLU A 133 3.35 16.65 18.02
N LEU A 134 2.66 15.56 17.69
CA LEU A 134 2.27 14.56 18.69
C LEU A 134 3.47 13.72 19.14
N GLU A 135 3.48 13.37 20.41
CA GLU A 135 4.52 12.55 21.03
C GLU A 135 4.65 11.18 20.32
N ASP A 136 5.88 10.75 20.10
CA ASP A 136 6.26 9.49 19.45
C ASP A 136 5.95 9.43 17.94
N VAL A 137 5.50 10.49 17.31
CA VAL A 137 5.36 10.56 15.86
C VAL A 137 6.70 10.85 15.22
N ILE A 138 7.15 9.93 14.36
CA ILE A 138 8.47 9.99 13.70
C ILE A 138 8.37 10.25 12.20
N GLY A 139 7.17 10.39 11.68
CA GLY A 139 6.97 10.63 10.25
C GLY A 139 5.54 10.66 9.81
N LEU A 140 5.37 10.94 8.52
CA LEU A 140 4.08 10.94 7.83
C LEU A 140 4.08 9.99 6.65
N SER A 141 2.93 9.42 6.35
CA SER A 141 2.60 8.74 5.10
C SER A 141 1.34 9.38 4.52
N ILE A 142 1.42 9.87 3.28
CA ILE A 142 0.36 10.69 2.67
C ILE A 142 -0.11 9.99 1.40
N SER A 143 -1.34 9.43 1.43
CA SER A 143 -1.96 8.84 0.24
C SER A 143 -2.60 9.92 -0.62
N THR A 144 -2.26 9.94 -1.89
CA THR A 144 -2.78 10.94 -2.81
C THR A 144 -2.83 10.43 -4.26
N ARG A 145 -3.29 11.30 -5.15
CA ARG A 145 -3.33 11.11 -6.60
C ARG A 145 -2.12 11.80 -7.25
N PRO A 146 -1.59 11.27 -8.35
CA PRO A 146 -0.43 11.85 -9.05
C PRO A 146 -0.75 13.23 -9.67
N ASP A 147 -2.00 13.47 -10.08
CA ASP A 147 -2.51 14.71 -10.64
C ASP A 147 -2.85 15.79 -9.59
N CYS A 148 -2.70 15.49 -8.30
CA CYS A 148 -2.90 16.43 -7.19
C CYS A 148 -1.59 16.82 -6.48
N LEU A 149 -0.55 17.09 -7.28
CA LEU A 149 0.79 17.45 -6.83
C LEU A 149 1.24 18.79 -7.46
N PRO A 150 0.57 19.92 -7.16
CA PRO A 150 1.02 21.23 -7.62
C PRO A 150 2.37 21.61 -6.98
N ASP A 151 3.10 22.52 -7.60
CA ASP A 151 4.50 22.78 -7.26
C ASP A 151 4.68 23.31 -5.83
N ASP A 152 3.82 24.18 -5.36
CA ASP A 152 3.83 24.72 -4.00
C ASP A 152 3.66 23.62 -2.93
N ILE A 153 2.78 22.65 -3.19
CA ILE A 153 2.59 21.49 -2.29
C ILE A 153 3.83 20.59 -2.32
N VAL A 154 4.39 20.33 -3.51
CA VAL A 154 5.61 19.51 -3.63
C VAL A 154 6.81 20.17 -2.94
N GLU A 155 6.95 21.50 -3.02
CA GLU A 155 7.97 22.21 -2.27
C GLU A 155 7.78 22.06 -0.76
N TYR A 156 6.57 22.20 -0.26
CA TYR A 156 6.29 21.98 1.15
C TYR A 156 6.56 20.53 1.59
N LEU A 157 6.18 19.54 0.78
CA LEU A 157 6.51 18.14 1.05
C LEU A 157 8.04 17.92 1.06
N SER A 158 8.79 18.63 0.20
CA SER A 158 10.25 18.60 0.22
C SER A 158 10.84 19.19 1.51
N GLU A 159 10.27 20.25 2.05
CA GLU A 159 10.64 20.80 3.36
C GLU A 159 10.33 19.82 4.50
N LEU A 160 9.15 19.21 4.49
CA LEU A 160 8.77 18.15 5.43
C LEU A 160 9.76 16.98 5.39
N ASN A 161 10.16 16.54 4.20
CA ASN A 161 11.06 15.41 4.01
C ASN A 161 12.47 15.64 4.60
N LYS A 162 12.90 16.90 4.77
CA LYS A 162 14.19 17.26 5.40
C LYS A 162 14.18 17.09 6.92
N ARG A 163 13.00 17.11 7.55
CA ARG A 163 12.87 17.13 9.02
C ARG A 163 12.07 15.97 9.61
N THR A 164 11.46 15.13 8.76
CA THR A 164 10.72 13.95 9.22
C THR A 164 10.81 12.79 8.22
N ASN A 165 10.45 11.59 8.63
CA ASN A 165 10.38 10.44 7.73
C ASN A 165 9.09 10.50 6.90
N LEU A 166 9.18 11.13 5.72
CA LEU A 166 8.04 11.32 4.83
C LEU A 166 7.94 10.21 3.78
N TRP A 167 6.72 9.73 3.57
CA TRP A 167 6.33 8.82 2.49
C TRP A 167 5.13 9.41 1.75
N VAL A 168 5.17 9.44 0.44
CA VAL A 168 4.02 9.77 -0.40
C VAL A 168 3.56 8.51 -1.13
N GLU A 169 2.29 8.16 -0.96
CA GLU A 169 1.70 6.95 -1.52
C GLU A 169 0.80 7.31 -2.70
N LEU A 170 1.17 6.86 -3.89
CA LEU A 170 0.47 7.19 -5.14
C LEU A 170 -0.36 6.02 -5.66
N GLY A 171 -1.62 6.29 -5.98
CA GLY A 171 -2.53 5.35 -6.61
C GLY A 171 -2.27 5.22 -8.11
N LEU A 172 -1.60 4.15 -8.54
CA LEU A 172 -1.46 3.76 -9.95
C LEU A 172 -2.59 2.83 -10.39
N GLN A 173 -2.81 1.80 -9.60
CA GLN A 173 -3.70 0.66 -9.79
C GLN A 173 -3.26 -0.25 -10.94
N THR A 174 -3.06 0.30 -12.15
CA THR A 174 -2.59 -0.35 -13.37
C THR A 174 -1.91 0.65 -14.30
N ILE A 175 -1.00 0.17 -15.16
CA ILE A 175 -0.40 0.97 -16.24
C ILE A 175 -1.31 1.07 -17.48
N HIS A 176 -2.33 0.22 -17.56
CA HIS A 176 -3.18 0.11 -18.76
C HIS A 176 -4.28 1.18 -18.76
N ASP A 177 -4.17 2.14 -19.66
CA ASP A 177 -5.14 3.25 -19.75
C ASP A 177 -6.54 2.80 -20.16
N SER A 178 -6.69 1.66 -20.85
CA SER A 178 -7.98 1.03 -21.11
C SER A 178 -8.68 0.63 -19.82
N THR A 179 -7.98 -0.08 -18.92
CA THR A 179 -8.49 -0.45 -17.59
C THR A 179 -8.72 0.79 -16.74
N SER A 180 -7.82 1.78 -16.78
CA SER A 180 -7.98 3.04 -16.06
C SER A 180 -9.31 3.75 -16.37
N LYS A 181 -9.74 3.71 -17.63
CA LYS A 181 -11.06 4.24 -18.06
C LYS A 181 -12.21 3.41 -17.49
N ILE A 182 -12.11 2.07 -17.54
CA ILE A 182 -13.15 1.17 -17.00
C ILE A 182 -13.36 1.41 -15.49
N ILE A 183 -12.27 1.55 -14.74
CA ILE A 183 -12.34 1.79 -13.30
C ILE A 183 -12.56 3.25 -12.91
N ASN A 184 -12.75 4.14 -13.87
CA ASN A 184 -12.95 5.59 -13.67
C ASN A 184 -11.88 6.22 -12.76
N ARG A 185 -10.58 5.90 -12.99
CA ARG A 185 -9.47 6.42 -12.17
C ARG A 185 -9.27 7.94 -12.33
N GLY A 186 -9.58 8.48 -13.51
CA GLY A 186 -9.55 9.91 -13.80
C GLY A 186 -8.17 10.50 -14.13
N HIS A 187 -7.11 9.67 -14.22
CA HIS A 187 -5.80 10.05 -14.77
C HIS A 187 -5.19 8.88 -15.55
N ASP A 188 -4.32 9.17 -16.50
CA ASP A 188 -3.60 8.18 -17.31
C ASP A 188 -2.25 7.78 -16.70
N TYR A 189 -1.57 6.81 -17.33
CA TYR A 189 -0.27 6.34 -16.91
C TYR A 189 0.82 7.42 -17.04
N LYS A 190 0.76 8.27 -18.05
CA LYS A 190 1.71 9.37 -18.24
C LYS A 190 1.67 10.35 -17.06
N THR A 191 0.49 10.79 -16.66
CA THR A 191 0.29 11.66 -15.48
C THR A 191 0.85 11.01 -14.21
N PHE A 192 0.71 9.69 -14.08
CA PHE A 192 1.29 8.97 -12.95
C PHE A 192 2.83 9.02 -12.95
N VAL A 193 3.47 8.78 -14.08
CA VAL A 193 4.94 8.86 -14.23
C VAL A 193 5.44 10.25 -13.89
N GLU A 194 4.80 11.30 -14.42
CA GLU A 194 5.13 12.70 -14.12
C GLU A 194 5.04 13.01 -12.62
N GLY A 195 4.01 12.50 -11.94
CA GLY A 195 3.87 12.64 -10.48
C GLY A 195 4.98 11.95 -9.70
N VAL A 196 5.39 10.74 -10.11
CA VAL A 196 6.51 10.02 -9.51
C VAL A 196 7.82 10.79 -9.71
N GLU A 197 8.10 11.24 -10.93
CA GLU A 197 9.31 12.00 -11.26
C GLU A 197 9.40 13.30 -10.45
N LYS A 198 8.29 14.02 -10.30
CA LYS A 198 8.20 15.24 -9.51
C LYS A 198 8.58 14.99 -8.04
N LEU A 199 8.07 13.95 -7.41
CA LEU A 199 8.40 13.60 -6.03
C LEU A 199 9.87 13.13 -5.89
N LYS A 200 10.33 12.28 -6.81
CA LYS A 200 11.71 11.77 -6.80
C LYS A 200 12.73 12.88 -7.01
N SER A 201 12.44 13.90 -7.84
CA SER A 201 13.33 15.07 -8.02
C SER A 201 13.59 15.83 -6.72
N LYS A 202 12.71 15.68 -5.72
CA LYS A 202 12.81 16.25 -4.36
C LYS A 202 13.32 15.22 -3.32
N ASN A 203 13.78 14.05 -3.76
CA ASN A 203 14.19 12.94 -2.89
C ASN A 203 13.11 12.46 -1.90
N ILE A 204 11.83 12.66 -2.24
CA ILE A 204 10.71 12.19 -1.44
C ILE A 204 10.48 10.70 -1.73
N LYS A 205 10.36 9.89 -0.68
CA LYS A 205 10.07 8.46 -0.81
C LYS A 205 8.66 8.22 -1.36
N VAL A 206 8.58 7.39 -2.39
CA VAL A 206 7.32 7.08 -3.10
C VAL A 206 6.94 5.62 -2.91
N VAL A 207 5.68 5.39 -2.53
CA VAL A 207 5.05 4.08 -2.52
C VAL A 207 3.98 4.03 -3.59
N VAL A 208 4.01 3.00 -4.43
CA VAL A 208 3.02 2.80 -5.50
C VAL A 208 1.97 1.79 -5.06
N HIS A 209 0.70 2.11 -5.29
CA HIS A 209 -0.40 1.17 -5.09
C HIS A 209 -0.82 0.56 -6.43
N ILE A 210 -0.82 -0.77 -6.52
CA ILE A 210 -1.37 -1.53 -7.64
C ILE A 210 -2.50 -2.43 -7.16
N ILE A 211 -3.43 -2.79 -8.07
CA ILE A 211 -4.55 -3.68 -7.78
C ILE A 211 -4.55 -4.81 -8.80
N ASN A 212 -4.43 -6.04 -8.33
CA ASN A 212 -4.60 -7.25 -9.13
C ASN A 212 -6.08 -7.64 -9.24
N GLY A 213 -6.48 -8.16 -10.39
CA GLY A 213 -7.85 -8.62 -10.68
C GLY A 213 -8.80 -7.52 -11.14
N LEU A 214 -8.29 -6.43 -11.71
CA LEU A 214 -9.10 -5.36 -12.30
C LEU A 214 -9.86 -5.87 -13.54
N PRO A 215 -11.04 -5.28 -13.87
CA PRO A 215 -11.83 -5.70 -15.03
C PRO A 215 -11.04 -5.64 -16.33
N GLY A 216 -11.05 -6.73 -17.10
CA GLY A 216 -10.40 -6.83 -18.40
C GLY A 216 -8.90 -7.07 -18.35
N GLU A 217 -8.29 -7.19 -17.17
CA GLU A 217 -6.87 -7.54 -17.04
C GLU A 217 -6.65 -9.04 -16.91
N ASP A 218 -5.73 -9.55 -17.70
CA ASP A 218 -5.21 -10.91 -17.60
C ASP A 218 -3.91 -10.95 -16.76
N TYR A 219 -3.38 -12.16 -16.58
CA TYR A 219 -2.14 -12.38 -15.85
C TYR A 219 -0.97 -11.55 -16.40
N ASN A 220 -0.82 -11.45 -17.73
CA ASN A 220 0.30 -10.74 -18.35
C ASN A 220 0.22 -9.24 -18.07
N MET A 221 -0.97 -8.65 -18.17
CA MET A 221 -1.22 -7.23 -17.90
C MET A 221 -0.87 -6.87 -16.45
N MET A 222 -1.25 -7.72 -15.48
CA MET A 222 -0.90 -7.53 -14.07
C MET A 222 0.61 -7.66 -13.83
N MET A 223 1.30 -8.59 -14.53
CA MET A 223 2.76 -8.71 -14.50
C MET A 223 3.47 -7.53 -15.16
N GLU A 224 2.95 -7.00 -16.26
CA GLU A 224 3.47 -5.79 -16.92
C GLU A 224 3.40 -4.59 -15.98
N THR A 225 2.29 -4.44 -15.24
CA THR A 225 2.15 -3.39 -14.23
C THR A 225 3.21 -3.50 -13.13
N ALA A 226 3.43 -4.68 -12.56
CA ALA A 226 4.46 -4.89 -11.55
C ALA A 226 5.87 -4.63 -12.10
N LYS A 227 6.17 -5.11 -13.32
CA LYS A 227 7.45 -4.89 -14.00
C LYS A 227 7.71 -3.41 -14.26
N ALA A 228 6.71 -2.65 -14.70
CA ALA A 228 6.84 -1.21 -14.92
C ALA A 228 7.15 -0.48 -13.61
N VAL A 229 6.44 -0.80 -12.51
CA VAL A 229 6.70 -0.24 -11.18
C VAL A 229 8.12 -0.60 -10.70
N GLY A 230 8.55 -1.85 -10.90
CA GLY A 230 9.90 -2.29 -10.55
C GLY A 230 11.01 -1.44 -11.20
N LYS A 231 10.79 -0.98 -12.43
CA LYS A 231 11.74 -0.16 -13.21
C LYS A 231 11.70 1.34 -12.92
N MET A 232 10.68 1.83 -12.20
CA MET A 232 10.55 3.27 -11.88
C MET A 232 11.54 3.74 -10.81
N GLY A 233 12.19 2.84 -10.08
CA GLY A 233 13.08 3.17 -8.97
C GLY A 233 12.35 3.85 -7.82
N VAL A 234 11.09 3.49 -7.56
CA VAL A 234 10.32 3.92 -6.38
C VAL A 234 10.72 3.11 -5.15
N ASP A 235 10.47 3.67 -3.96
CA ASP A 235 10.98 3.12 -2.70
C ASP A 235 10.15 1.96 -2.17
N GLY A 236 8.86 1.91 -2.52
CA GLY A 236 7.98 0.87 -2.02
C GLY A 236 6.76 0.60 -2.88
N ILE A 237 6.10 -0.51 -2.59
CA ILE A 237 4.88 -0.93 -3.28
C ILE A 237 3.85 -1.50 -2.30
N LYS A 238 2.58 -1.29 -2.61
CA LYS A 238 1.45 -2.02 -2.05
C LYS A 238 0.76 -2.79 -3.18
N ILE A 239 0.77 -4.10 -3.08
CA ILE A 239 0.04 -4.99 -3.99
C ILE A 239 -1.31 -5.29 -3.34
N HIS A 240 -2.38 -4.84 -3.97
CA HIS A 240 -3.75 -5.07 -3.52
C HIS A 240 -4.43 -6.13 -4.39
N LEU A 241 -5.35 -6.86 -3.79
CA LEU A 241 -6.38 -7.62 -4.49
C LEU A 241 -7.58 -6.68 -4.71
N LEU A 242 -8.24 -6.78 -5.86
CA LEU A 242 -9.53 -6.11 -6.06
C LEU A 242 -10.54 -6.65 -5.05
N HIS A 243 -11.06 -5.76 -4.21
CA HIS A 243 -12.21 -6.02 -3.36
C HIS A 243 -13.45 -5.39 -3.99
N VAL A 244 -14.46 -6.19 -4.22
CA VAL A 244 -15.79 -5.71 -4.63
C VAL A 244 -16.58 -5.40 -3.36
N ILE A 245 -16.91 -4.12 -3.19
CA ILE A 245 -17.60 -3.57 -2.02
C ILE A 245 -19.06 -3.30 -2.40
N LYS A 246 -19.96 -3.50 -1.45
CA LYS A 246 -21.42 -3.21 -1.62
C LYS A 246 -21.66 -1.78 -2.05
N ASP A 247 -22.72 -1.57 -2.79
CA ASP A 247 -23.19 -0.27 -3.28
C ASP A 247 -22.20 0.45 -4.22
N THR A 248 -21.20 -0.25 -4.76
CA THR A 248 -20.24 0.32 -5.72
C THR A 248 -20.62 -0.02 -7.17
N PRO A 249 -20.15 0.76 -8.15
CA PRO A 249 -20.29 0.37 -9.55
C PRO A 249 -19.61 -0.98 -9.86
N MET A 250 -18.54 -1.34 -9.13
CA MET A 250 -17.84 -2.62 -9.29
C MET A 250 -18.72 -3.81 -8.90
N GLU A 251 -19.56 -3.67 -7.88
CA GLU A 251 -20.56 -4.71 -7.53
C GLU A 251 -21.53 -4.96 -8.69
N LYS A 252 -22.01 -3.90 -9.33
CA LYS A 252 -22.89 -4.02 -10.50
C LYS A 252 -22.20 -4.71 -11.69
N MET A 253 -20.90 -4.43 -11.89
CA MET A 253 -20.12 -5.11 -12.93
C MET A 253 -20.01 -6.61 -12.65
N LEU A 254 -19.78 -7.00 -11.39
CA LEU A 254 -19.75 -8.40 -10.97
C LEU A 254 -21.11 -9.08 -11.19
N GLN A 255 -22.20 -8.46 -10.74
CA GLN A 255 -23.58 -8.99 -10.90
C GLN A 255 -23.98 -9.17 -12.38
N ASN A 256 -23.48 -8.31 -13.27
CA ASN A 256 -23.75 -8.36 -14.71
C ASN A 256 -22.79 -9.28 -15.48
N GLY A 257 -21.88 -10.00 -14.80
CA GLY A 257 -20.91 -10.89 -15.44
C GLY A 257 -19.79 -10.18 -16.22
N MET A 258 -19.60 -8.88 -16.00
CA MET A 258 -18.53 -8.08 -16.63
C MET A 258 -17.18 -8.14 -15.86
N LEU A 259 -17.17 -8.80 -14.72
CA LEU A 259 -16.01 -8.99 -13.86
C LEU A 259 -16.03 -10.42 -13.32
N THR A 260 -14.88 -11.08 -13.34
CA THR A 260 -14.64 -12.37 -12.68
C THR A 260 -13.65 -12.14 -11.55
N LEU A 261 -13.97 -12.65 -10.35
CA LEU A 261 -13.07 -12.57 -9.21
C LEU A 261 -11.95 -13.59 -9.34
N MET A 262 -10.74 -13.22 -8.92
CA MET A 262 -9.61 -14.14 -8.86
C MET A 262 -9.82 -15.20 -7.79
N GLU A 263 -9.37 -16.41 -8.08
CA GLU A 263 -9.26 -17.49 -7.10
C GLU A 263 -8.03 -17.27 -6.20
N GLN A 264 -8.06 -17.83 -4.98
CA GLN A 264 -7.00 -17.63 -3.99
C GLN A 264 -5.63 -18.08 -4.50
N ASP A 265 -5.56 -19.26 -5.08
CA ASP A 265 -4.31 -19.84 -5.58
C ASP A 265 -3.73 -19.05 -6.77
N GLU A 266 -4.59 -18.53 -7.65
CA GLU A 266 -4.21 -17.65 -8.75
C GLU A 266 -3.55 -16.37 -8.21
N TYR A 267 -4.18 -15.75 -7.20
CA TYR A 267 -3.64 -14.55 -6.57
C TYR A 267 -2.31 -14.79 -5.89
N ILE A 268 -2.17 -15.87 -5.13
CA ILE A 268 -0.93 -16.23 -4.43
C ILE A 268 0.22 -16.44 -5.43
N ASN A 269 -0.04 -17.20 -6.49
CA ASN A 269 0.96 -17.46 -7.52
C ASN A 269 1.37 -16.18 -8.24
N LEU A 270 0.41 -15.34 -8.63
CA LEU A 270 0.68 -14.04 -9.25
C LEU A 270 1.52 -13.12 -8.35
N VAL A 271 1.18 -13.01 -7.06
CA VAL A 271 1.95 -12.18 -6.12
C VAL A 271 3.38 -12.70 -5.96
N CYS A 272 3.58 -14.01 -5.91
CA CYS A 272 4.93 -14.60 -5.88
C CYS A 272 5.72 -14.24 -7.16
N ASP A 273 5.10 -14.37 -8.33
CA ASP A 273 5.72 -14.04 -9.61
C ASP A 273 6.03 -12.52 -9.70
N GLN A 274 5.16 -11.67 -9.19
CA GLN A 274 5.40 -10.22 -9.09
C GLN A 274 6.56 -9.90 -8.14
N LEU A 275 6.64 -10.55 -6.97
CA LEU A 275 7.76 -10.38 -6.04
C LEU A 275 9.10 -10.78 -6.67
N GLU A 276 9.15 -11.88 -7.39
CA GLU A 276 10.36 -12.36 -8.06
C GLU A 276 10.96 -11.36 -9.06
N ILE A 277 10.13 -10.51 -9.68
CA ILE A 277 10.54 -9.50 -10.67
C ILE A 277 10.64 -8.07 -10.12
N LEU A 278 10.33 -7.82 -8.84
CA LEU A 278 10.50 -6.52 -8.20
C LEU A 278 11.91 -6.41 -7.60
N PRO A 279 12.58 -5.23 -7.63
CA PRO A 279 13.91 -5.08 -7.05
C PRO A 279 13.94 -5.51 -5.58
N GLU A 280 14.99 -6.20 -5.14
CA GLU A 280 15.15 -6.64 -3.74
C GLU A 280 15.15 -5.48 -2.73
N THR A 281 15.58 -4.29 -3.17
CA THR A 281 15.61 -3.06 -2.38
C THR A 281 14.25 -2.43 -2.16
N MET A 282 13.25 -2.73 -3.02
CA MET A 282 11.91 -2.15 -2.93
C MET A 282 11.18 -2.67 -1.70
N ILE A 283 10.63 -1.77 -0.90
CA ILE A 283 9.95 -2.13 0.35
C ILE A 283 8.51 -2.56 0.05
N ILE A 284 8.17 -3.76 0.48
CA ILE A 284 6.81 -4.30 0.36
C ILE A 284 5.99 -3.84 1.55
N HIS A 285 5.16 -2.84 1.34
CA HIS A 285 4.28 -2.30 2.38
C HIS A 285 3.07 -3.19 2.64
N ARG A 286 2.58 -3.90 1.60
CA ARG A 286 1.38 -4.75 1.68
C ARG A 286 1.34 -5.72 0.49
N LEU A 287 0.86 -6.94 0.75
CA LEU A 287 0.62 -7.98 -0.27
C LEU A 287 -0.84 -8.37 -0.43
N THR A 288 -1.75 -7.80 0.37
CA THR A 288 -3.21 -7.97 0.22
C THR A 288 -3.93 -6.86 0.97
N GLY A 289 -5.17 -6.54 0.58
CA GLY A 289 -6.01 -5.56 1.24
C GLY A 289 -6.65 -6.10 2.53
N ASP A 290 -7.30 -5.21 3.27
CA ASP A 290 -8.22 -5.54 4.34
C ASP A 290 -9.63 -5.12 3.87
N GLY A 291 -10.60 -6.03 3.86
CA GLY A 291 -12.00 -5.75 3.55
C GLY A 291 -12.83 -5.77 4.82
N LYS A 292 -13.80 -4.85 4.95
CA LYS A 292 -14.80 -4.93 6.01
C LYS A 292 -15.74 -6.08 5.68
N ARG A 293 -15.89 -7.02 6.62
CA ARG A 293 -16.66 -8.28 6.42
C ARG A 293 -18.10 -8.05 6.00
N ASP A 294 -18.73 -7.02 6.52
CA ASP A 294 -20.13 -6.67 6.29
C ASP A 294 -20.35 -5.89 4.98
N GLU A 295 -19.32 -5.30 4.43
CA GLU A 295 -19.36 -4.55 3.17
C GLU A 295 -18.77 -5.32 1.99
N LEU A 296 -17.92 -6.34 2.21
CA LEU A 296 -17.27 -7.11 1.16
C LEU A 296 -18.23 -8.05 0.45
N VAL A 297 -18.43 -7.86 -0.86
CA VAL A 297 -19.13 -8.78 -1.75
C VAL A 297 -18.21 -9.92 -2.19
N GLY A 298 -16.95 -9.63 -2.48
CA GLY A 298 -15.97 -10.64 -2.84
C GLY A 298 -14.58 -10.08 -3.22
N PRO A 299 -13.62 -10.97 -3.36
CA PRO A 299 -13.62 -12.40 -3.04
C PRO A 299 -13.58 -12.67 -1.53
N ILE A 300 -14.45 -13.55 -1.03
CA ILE A 300 -14.62 -13.78 0.43
C ILE A 300 -13.38 -14.42 1.08
N TRP A 301 -12.59 -15.20 0.34
CA TRP A 301 -11.36 -15.79 0.85
C TRP A 301 -10.34 -14.71 1.30
N SER A 302 -10.42 -13.49 0.76
CA SER A 302 -9.52 -12.39 1.13
C SER A 302 -9.63 -11.94 2.59
N LEU A 303 -10.75 -12.26 3.27
CA LEU A 303 -10.92 -12.02 4.71
C LEU A 303 -9.96 -12.85 5.59
N LYS A 304 -9.34 -13.88 5.02
CA LYS A 304 -8.36 -14.74 5.71
C LYS A 304 -6.92 -14.26 5.46
N LYS A 305 -6.65 -13.00 5.70
CA LYS A 305 -5.38 -12.34 5.40
C LYS A 305 -4.13 -13.12 5.83
N TRP A 306 -4.13 -13.67 7.04
CA TRP A 306 -2.98 -14.42 7.55
C TRP A 306 -2.75 -15.74 6.78
N GLU A 307 -3.83 -16.41 6.35
CA GLU A 307 -3.72 -17.61 5.53
C GLU A 307 -3.05 -17.27 4.19
N ILE A 308 -3.46 -16.19 3.53
CA ILE A 308 -2.89 -15.72 2.27
C ILE A 308 -1.40 -15.40 2.43
N LEU A 309 -1.03 -14.63 3.46
CA LEU A 309 0.37 -14.24 3.69
C LEU A 309 1.26 -15.46 3.98
N ASN A 310 0.77 -16.42 4.75
CA ASN A 310 1.50 -17.67 5.01
C ASN A 310 1.66 -18.50 3.74
N GLN A 311 0.63 -18.61 2.91
CA GLN A 311 0.71 -19.34 1.64
C GLN A 311 1.66 -18.67 0.64
N ILE A 312 1.76 -17.33 0.60
CA ILE A 312 2.78 -16.62 -0.19
C ILE A 312 4.19 -17.00 0.30
N ASP A 313 4.42 -16.99 1.61
CA ASP A 313 5.72 -17.38 2.19
C ASP A 313 6.07 -18.83 1.86
N ASP A 314 5.12 -19.75 2.03
CA ASP A 314 5.30 -21.19 1.74
C ASP A 314 5.55 -21.43 0.25
N THR A 315 4.84 -20.71 -0.63
CA THR A 315 5.02 -20.80 -2.09
C THR A 315 6.41 -20.33 -2.51
N LEU A 316 6.86 -19.17 -2.01
CA LEU A 316 8.23 -18.69 -2.29
C LEU A 316 9.28 -19.67 -1.75
N LYS A 317 9.04 -20.26 -0.57
CA LYS A 317 9.92 -21.28 0.00
C LYS A 317 9.97 -22.53 -0.87
N ALA A 318 8.83 -23.05 -1.29
CA ALA A 318 8.73 -24.23 -2.15
C ALA A 318 9.41 -24.03 -3.52
N ARG A 319 9.31 -22.82 -4.07
CA ARG A 319 9.98 -22.43 -5.32
C ARG A 319 11.48 -22.15 -5.14
N ASN A 320 12.00 -22.15 -3.90
CA ASN A 320 13.33 -21.66 -3.54
C ASN A 320 13.63 -20.28 -4.15
N SER A 321 12.63 -19.42 -4.18
CA SER A 321 12.68 -18.07 -4.76
C SER A 321 12.54 -16.98 -3.70
N TYR A 322 12.82 -15.74 -4.09
CA TYR A 322 12.75 -14.54 -3.24
C TYR A 322 12.56 -13.30 -4.10
N GLN A 323 12.20 -12.20 -3.48
CA GLN A 323 12.03 -10.90 -4.17
C GLN A 323 13.32 -10.53 -4.92
N GLY A 324 13.16 -10.22 -6.20
CA GLY A 324 14.24 -9.76 -7.05
C GLY A 324 15.08 -10.87 -7.70
N CYS A 325 14.81 -12.14 -7.41
CA CYS A 325 15.60 -13.23 -7.99
C CYS A 325 15.49 -13.33 -9.54
N LYS A 326 14.47 -12.69 -10.13
CA LYS A 326 14.26 -12.58 -11.58
C LYS A 326 14.19 -11.12 -12.06
N PHE A 327 14.59 -10.17 -11.23
CA PHE A 327 14.61 -8.75 -11.62
C PHE A 327 15.75 -8.49 -12.64
N VAL A 328 15.39 -7.84 -13.79
CA VAL A 328 16.32 -7.54 -14.90
C VAL A 328 16.24 -6.07 -15.28
#